data_cdc6d48c2c5be6b1e34b41654fdb8fd8
#
_entry.id   cdc6d48c2c5be6b1e34b41654fdb8fd8
#
_cell.length_a   1.000
_cell.length_b   1.000
_cell.length_c   1.000
_cell.angle_alpha   90.00
_cell.angle_beta   90.00
_cell.angle_gamma   90.00
#
_symmetry.space_group_name_H-M   'P 1'
#
loop_
_entity.id
_entity.type
_entity.pdbx_description
1 polymer ?
#
loop_
_entity_poly.entity_id
_entity_poly.type
_entity_poly.pdbx_seq_one_letter_code
_entity_poly.pdbx_strand_id
1 'polypeptide(L)'
;MNKRFEQRRKVLQAAGAAALLGAPDWAWSQGAYPNRPIKILVPFPPGNTIDIMVRLLQNHMAASLGQSIVVENIGGAGGRIGTAAIARANPDGYTIGAGQSGTLWVQPHTTKDPSYDVVKDLTRIAVTVRNFNVLVRNNNTPFNSLAEMIAWGRANPGKLTYGSNGEGGFPHLWFEEMAKLAGLKFTFVPYKGAAQVATDLISGQIMVAGDGVSAMVPYINNNQMKLVAVTNESRVSQFPDTPTVAEALPGFAANGEFGYVGPAKMQPEHVRILNKAINDAIMSPEIQARLPGLGLTAIAQPPEFFEQVFRSQYERFGNIIKSIGYQPK
;
A
#
# COMPACT_ATOMS: atom_id res chain seq x y z
N MET A 1 -17.94 66.37 51.28
CA MET A 1 -18.05 64.88 51.32
C MET A 1 -17.74 64.20 50.00
N ASN A 2 -16.79 64.73 49.18
CA ASN A 2 -16.63 64.19 47.78
C ASN A 2 -15.16 63.76 47.34
N LYS A 3 -14.13 64.17 48.07
CA LYS A 3 -12.75 63.86 47.68
C LYS A 3 -12.33 62.40 47.91
N ARG A 4 -12.91 61.72 48.90
CA ARG A 4 -12.61 60.31 49.22
C ARG A 4 -13.25 59.33 48.23
N PHE A 5 -14.35 59.67 47.59
CA PHE A 5 -14.99 58.84 46.59
C PHE A 5 -14.26 58.88 45.22
N GLU A 6 -13.74 60.03 44.82
CA GLU A 6 -12.95 60.17 43.58
C GLU A 6 -11.60 59.49 43.68
N GLN A 7 -10.94 59.53 44.85
CA GLN A 7 -9.70 58.79 45.04
C GLN A 7 -9.90 57.26 45.00
N ARG A 8 -10.95 56.72 45.56
CA ARG A 8 -11.30 55.30 45.49
C ARG A 8 -11.62 54.85 44.08
N ARG A 9 -12.31 55.71 43.30
CA ARG A 9 -12.62 55.42 41.88
C ARG A 9 -11.38 55.38 41.01
N LYS A 10 -10.42 56.26 41.21
CA LYS A 10 -9.12 56.28 40.47
C LYS A 10 -8.23 55.10 40.84
N VAL A 11 -8.22 54.67 42.11
CA VAL A 11 -7.47 53.47 42.52
C VAL A 11 -8.10 52.21 41.98
N LEU A 12 -9.43 52.09 41.90
CA LEU A 12 -10.08 50.94 41.27
C LEU A 12 -9.92 50.91 39.75
N GLN A 13 -9.86 52.08 39.10
CA GLN A 13 -9.58 52.17 37.67
C GLN A 13 -8.13 51.84 37.34
N ALA A 14 -7.16 52.24 38.18
CA ALA A 14 -5.75 51.89 38.02
C ALA A 14 -5.49 50.41 38.32
N ALA A 15 -6.17 49.81 39.31
CA ALA A 15 -6.09 48.38 39.60
C ALA A 15 -6.68 47.51 38.48
N GLY A 16 -7.79 47.95 37.83
CA GLY A 16 -8.39 47.29 36.69
C GLY A 16 -7.52 47.33 35.41
N ALA A 17 -6.82 48.46 35.19
CA ALA A 17 -5.89 48.60 34.06
C ALA A 17 -4.61 47.77 34.25
N ALA A 18 -4.12 47.61 35.47
CA ALA A 18 -2.95 46.76 35.77
C ALA A 18 -3.27 45.27 35.67
N ALA A 19 -4.50 44.83 35.90
CA ALA A 19 -4.93 43.43 35.74
C ALA A 19 -5.02 43.01 34.28
N LEU A 20 -5.22 43.93 33.35
CA LEU A 20 -5.25 43.65 31.90
C LEU A 20 -3.87 43.57 31.26
N LEU A 21 -2.81 44.10 31.87
CA LEU A 21 -1.43 44.06 31.41
C LEU A 21 -0.63 42.87 31.94
N GLY A 22 -1.20 42.09 32.85
CA GLY A 22 -0.55 40.97 33.53
C GLY A 22 -1.15 39.60 33.19
N ALA A 23 -2.01 39.46 32.18
CA ALA A 23 -2.38 38.14 31.70
C ALA A 23 -1.13 37.53 31.03
N PRO A 24 -0.48 36.51 31.64
CA PRO A 24 0.53 35.81 30.90
C PRO A 24 -0.14 35.29 29.62
N ASP A 25 0.42 35.61 28.49
CA ASP A 25 0.15 34.88 27.27
C ASP A 25 0.48 33.41 27.55
N TRP A 26 -0.49 32.68 28.07
CA TRP A 26 -0.53 31.27 27.94
C TRP A 26 -0.82 30.99 26.44
N ALA A 27 0.07 31.46 25.58
CA ALA A 27 0.28 30.81 24.33
C ALA A 27 0.57 29.35 24.70
N TRP A 28 -0.45 28.52 24.60
CA TRP A 28 -0.26 27.09 24.61
C TRP A 28 0.74 26.86 23.51
N SER A 29 2.03 26.77 23.87
CA SER A 29 3.04 26.20 23.03
C SER A 29 2.49 24.82 22.72
N GLN A 30 1.80 24.69 21.61
CA GLN A 30 1.56 23.38 21.03
C GLN A 30 2.95 22.84 20.80
N GLY A 31 3.42 21.99 21.74
CA GLY A 31 4.75 21.40 21.67
C GLY A 31 4.98 20.89 20.25
N ALA A 32 6.19 21.08 19.74
CA ALA A 32 6.53 20.70 18.38
C ALA A 32 6.00 19.29 18.08
N TYR A 33 5.30 19.14 16.97
CA TYR A 33 4.81 17.83 16.52
C TYR A 33 6.00 16.95 16.10
N PRO A 34 6.04 15.65 16.50
CA PRO A 34 5.15 14.97 17.43
C PRO A 34 5.61 15.12 18.91
N ASN A 35 4.67 15.22 19.85
CA ASN A 35 4.97 15.32 21.28
C ASN A 35 4.35 14.18 22.13
N ARG A 36 3.78 13.17 21.47
CA ARG A 36 3.20 11.96 22.08
C ARG A 36 3.31 10.78 21.11
N PRO A 37 3.10 9.54 21.57
CA PRO A 37 3.16 8.36 20.71
C PRO A 37 2.28 8.43 19.47
N ILE A 38 2.78 7.92 18.36
CA ILE A 38 2.05 7.81 17.09
C ILE A 38 1.54 6.38 16.92
N LYS A 39 0.27 6.23 16.60
CA LYS A 39 -0.37 4.96 16.29
C LYS A 39 -0.35 4.71 14.79
N ILE A 40 0.05 3.49 14.39
CA ILE A 40 -0.05 3.00 13.01
C ILE A 40 -1.04 1.85 12.95
N LEU A 41 -2.15 2.08 12.26
CA LEU A 41 -3.15 1.04 12.00
C LEU A 41 -2.71 0.20 10.79
N VAL A 42 -2.64 -1.11 11.00
CA VAL A 42 -2.36 -2.08 9.93
C VAL A 42 -3.66 -2.80 9.59
N PRO A 43 -4.21 -2.65 8.36
CA PRO A 43 -5.52 -3.19 7.99
C PRO A 43 -5.50 -4.70 7.70
N PHE A 44 -4.54 -5.43 8.25
CA PHE A 44 -4.36 -6.87 8.06
C PHE A 44 -3.93 -7.55 9.36
N PRO A 45 -4.12 -8.89 9.47
CA PRO A 45 -3.63 -9.65 10.61
C PRO A 45 -2.11 -9.53 10.77
N PRO A 46 -1.60 -9.71 11.99
CA PRO A 46 -0.15 -9.80 12.23
C PRO A 46 0.52 -10.85 11.34
N GLY A 47 1.76 -10.55 10.88
CA GLY A 47 2.53 -11.44 10.00
C GLY A 47 2.22 -11.33 8.52
N ASN A 48 1.25 -10.53 8.11
CA ASN A 48 1.09 -10.13 6.71
C ASN A 48 2.26 -9.24 6.27
N THR A 49 2.59 -9.23 4.98
CA THR A 49 3.75 -8.48 4.44
C THR A 49 3.73 -7.00 4.85
N ILE A 50 2.57 -6.35 4.85
CA ILE A 50 2.47 -4.95 5.27
C ILE A 50 2.70 -4.75 6.77
N ASP A 51 2.28 -5.71 7.62
CA ASP A 51 2.57 -5.71 9.05
C ASP A 51 4.07 -5.88 9.32
N ILE A 52 4.71 -6.81 8.60
CA ILE A 52 6.16 -7.00 8.66
C ILE A 52 6.89 -5.71 8.28
N MET A 53 6.46 -5.05 7.21
CA MET A 53 7.06 -3.77 6.77
C MET A 53 6.90 -2.65 7.80
N VAL A 54 5.71 -2.49 8.37
CA VAL A 54 5.48 -1.47 9.40
C VAL A 54 6.37 -1.70 10.62
N ARG A 55 6.46 -2.96 11.09
CA ARG A 55 7.33 -3.32 12.24
C ARG A 55 8.80 -3.21 11.93
N LEU A 56 9.20 -3.47 10.69
CA LEU A 56 10.58 -3.30 10.24
C LEU A 56 11.02 -1.82 10.32
N LEU A 57 10.14 -0.89 9.97
CA LEU A 57 10.43 0.54 10.01
C LEU A 57 10.21 1.18 11.38
N GLN A 58 9.44 0.54 12.27
CA GLN A 58 8.95 1.08 13.53
C GLN A 58 10.02 1.75 14.39
N ASN A 59 11.13 1.06 14.63
CA ASN A 59 12.19 1.55 15.52
C ASN A 59 12.96 2.73 14.90
N HIS A 60 13.22 2.69 13.60
CA HIS A 60 13.87 3.78 12.88
C HIS A 60 12.99 5.04 12.86
N MET A 61 11.69 4.87 12.59
CA MET A 61 10.72 5.96 12.65
C MET A 61 10.63 6.55 14.07
N ALA A 62 10.58 5.68 15.11
CA ALA A 62 10.52 6.13 16.49
C ALA A 62 11.75 6.95 16.88
N ALA A 63 12.93 6.52 16.47
CA ALA A 63 14.18 7.27 16.71
C ALA A 63 14.19 8.62 15.98
N SER A 64 13.75 8.67 14.72
CA SER A 64 13.68 9.91 13.93
C SER A 64 12.67 10.90 14.48
N LEU A 65 11.51 10.43 14.96
CA LEU A 65 10.42 11.27 15.47
C LEU A 65 10.56 11.63 16.95
N GLY A 66 11.48 11.00 17.68
CA GLY A 66 11.62 11.17 19.13
C GLY A 66 10.40 10.69 19.93
N GLN A 67 9.54 9.87 19.32
CA GLN A 67 8.30 9.36 19.91
C GLN A 67 8.12 7.88 19.62
N SER A 68 7.52 7.15 20.56
CA SER A 68 7.22 5.73 20.34
C SER A 68 6.15 5.55 19.27
N ILE A 69 6.30 4.48 18.49
CA ILE A 69 5.33 4.05 17.48
C ILE A 69 4.58 2.84 18.02
N VAL A 70 3.26 2.90 18.03
CA VAL A 70 2.36 1.81 18.45
C VAL A 70 1.70 1.22 17.22
N VAL A 71 1.91 -0.06 16.96
CA VAL A 71 1.31 -0.77 15.83
C VAL A 71 0.07 -1.52 16.31
N GLU A 72 -1.07 -1.27 15.65
CA GLU A 72 -2.36 -1.91 15.94
C GLU A 72 -2.91 -2.56 14.66
N ASN A 73 -3.20 -3.87 14.72
CA ASN A 73 -3.75 -4.60 13.60
C ASN A 73 -5.28 -4.62 13.65
N ILE A 74 -5.93 -4.12 12.58
CA ILE A 74 -7.38 -4.11 12.41
C ILE A 74 -7.72 -4.80 11.09
N GLY A 75 -7.70 -6.13 11.10
CA GLY A 75 -7.98 -6.93 9.91
C GLY A 75 -9.47 -7.04 9.60
N GLY A 76 -9.79 -7.55 8.41
CA GLY A 76 -11.13 -7.90 7.97
C GLY A 76 -11.53 -7.31 6.62
N ALA A 77 -12.40 -8.02 5.90
CA ALA A 77 -12.90 -7.64 4.57
C ALA A 77 -11.79 -7.20 3.58
N GLY A 78 -10.68 -7.96 3.52
CA GLY A 78 -9.53 -7.63 2.66
C GLY A 78 -8.82 -6.34 3.01
N GLY A 79 -8.88 -5.89 4.27
CA GLY A 79 -8.28 -4.64 4.76
C GLY A 79 -9.24 -3.45 4.83
N ARG A 80 -10.46 -3.60 4.33
CA ARG A 80 -11.45 -2.52 4.28
C ARG A 80 -11.83 -1.98 5.66
N ILE A 81 -11.96 -2.86 6.67
CA ILE A 81 -12.34 -2.44 8.03
C ILE A 81 -11.25 -1.53 8.63
N GLY A 82 -9.99 -1.96 8.55
CA GLY A 82 -8.87 -1.17 9.05
C GLY A 82 -8.66 0.14 8.28
N THR A 83 -8.81 0.12 6.95
CA THR A 83 -8.70 1.34 6.13
C THR A 83 -9.82 2.34 6.46
N ALA A 84 -11.04 1.86 6.72
CA ALA A 84 -12.13 2.72 7.21
C ALA A 84 -11.82 3.33 8.59
N ALA A 85 -11.16 2.59 9.47
CA ALA A 85 -10.72 3.12 10.76
C ALA A 85 -9.67 4.23 10.61
N ILE A 86 -8.73 4.08 9.65
CA ILE A 86 -7.77 5.13 9.31
C ILE A 86 -8.50 6.38 8.80
N ALA A 87 -9.43 6.23 7.86
CA ALA A 87 -10.18 7.35 7.28
C ALA A 87 -10.98 8.16 8.31
N ARG A 88 -11.43 7.50 9.39
CA ARG A 88 -12.22 8.13 10.47
C ARG A 88 -11.39 8.67 11.64
N ALA A 89 -10.07 8.49 11.61
CA ALA A 89 -9.19 8.98 12.66
C ALA A 89 -9.12 10.52 12.66
N ASN A 90 -8.65 11.10 13.77
CA ASN A 90 -8.42 12.54 13.83
C ASN A 90 -7.25 12.93 12.90
N PRO A 91 -7.35 14.03 12.14
CA PRO A 91 -6.32 14.47 11.20
C PRO A 91 -5.14 15.19 11.85
N ASP A 92 -4.84 14.88 13.09
CA ASP A 92 -3.80 15.49 13.92
C ASP A 92 -2.40 14.87 13.74
N GLY A 93 -2.30 13.81 12.93
CA GLY A 93 -1.04 13.11 12.64
C GLY A 93 -0.67 12.03 13.65
N TYR A 94 -1.41 11.83 14.72
CA TYR A 94 -1.09 10.83 15.75
C TYR A 94 -1.74 9.46 15.51
N THR A 95 -2.64 9.36 14.54
CA THR A 95 -3.14 8.08 14.03
C THR A 95 -3.01 8.10 12.51
N ILE A 96 -2.14 7.26 12.01
CA ILE A 96 -1.95 7.01 10.57
C ILE A 96 -2.15 5.53 10.30
N GLY A 97 -2.07 5.12 9.06
CA GLY A 97 -2.22 3.71 8.72
C GLY A 97 -1.34 3.28 7.58
N ALA A 98 -1.19 1.98 7.45
CA ALA A 98 -0.54 1.35 6.32
C ALA A 98 -1.57 1.00 5.24
N GLY A 99 -1.21 1.20 3.98
CA GLY A 99 -2.02 0.89 2.82
C GLY A 99 -1.24 0.07 1.79
N GLN A 100 -1.96 -0.68 0.98
CA GLN A 100 -1.39 -1.42 -0.14
C GLN A 100 -2.28 -1.31 -1.38
N SER A 101 -1.73 -1.65 -2.54
CA SER A 101 -2.39 -1.61 -3.85
C SER A 101 -3.83 -2.12 -3.83
N GLY A 102 -4.06 -3.28 -3.19
CA GLY A 102 -5.39 -3.88 -3.10
C GLY A 102 -6.42 -2.98 -2.44
N THR A 103 -6.07 -2.33 -1.32
CA THR A 103 -7.00 -1.50 -0.55
C THR A 103 -7.12 -0.08 -1.10
N LEU A 104 -6.07 0.42 -1.76
CA LEU A 104 -6.03 1.83 -2.17
C LEU A 104 -6.58 2.07 -3.56
N TRP A 105 -6.37 1.17 -4.53
CA TRP A 105 -6.83 1.41 -5.90
C TRP A 105 -7.54 0.24 -6.61
N VAL A 106 -7.60 -0.96 -5.98
CA VAL A 106 -8.39 -2.07 -6.52
C VAL A 106 -9.78 -2.15 -5.84
N GLN A 107 -9.81 -2.28 -4.52
CA GLN A 107 -11.07 -2.43 -3.77
C GLN A 107 -12.10 -1.30 -3.98
N PRO A 108 -11.70 -0.03 -4.16
CA PRO A 108 -12.68 1.03 -4.44
C PRO A 108 -13.53 0.77 -5.69
N HIS A 109 -13.00 0.02 -6.65
CA HIS A 109 -13.70 -0.33 -7.89
C HIS A 109 -14.38 -1.69 -7.86
N THR A 110 -14.04 -2.56 -6.90
CA THR A 110 -14.58 -3.93 -6.81
C THR A 110 -15.59 -4.11 -5.66
N THR A 111 -15.77 -3.09 -4.83
CA THR A 111 -16.71 -3.09 -3.70
C THR A 111 -17.90 -2.19 -3.99
N LYS A 112 -19.12 -2.72 -3.82
CA LYS A 112 -20.37 -2.01 -4.13
C LYS A 112 -20.62 -0.81 -3.22
N ASP A 113 -20.45 -1.00 -1.91
CA ASP A 113 -20.69 0.04 -0.90
C ASP A 113 -19.47 0.19 0.00
N PRO A 114 -18.43 0.91 -0.44
CA PRO A 114 -17.27 1.17 0.40
C PRO A 114 -17.67 2.11 1.55
N SER A 115 -17.22 1.79 2.77
CA SER A 115 -17.51 2.60 3.97
C SER A 115 -16.64 3.87 4.07
N TYR A 116 -15.81 4.15 3.07
CA TYR A 116 -14.93 5.31 2.92
C TYR A 116 -14.62 5.53 1.43
N ASP A 117 -14.27 6.75 1.10
CA ASP A 117 -13.81 7.15 -0.24
C ASP A 117 -12.28 7.33 -0.19
N VAL A 118 -11.53 6.44 -0.83
CA VAL A 118 -10.05 6.51 -0.81
C VAL A 118 -9.51 7.82 -1.39
N VAL A 119 -10.26 8.47 -2.28
CA VAL A 119 -9.84 9.74 -2.91
C VAL A 119 -10.03 10.91 -1.95
N LYS A 120 -11.17 10.94 -1.24
CA LYS A 120 -11.58 12.09 -0.41
C LYS A 120 -11.20 11.95 1.05
N ASP A 121 -11.20 10.72 1.60
CA ASP A 121 -11.12 10.47 3.03
C ASP A 121 -9.70 10.11 3.51
N LEU A 122 -8.73 9.99 2.59
CA LEU A 122 -7.34 9.66 2.92
C LEU A 122 -6.35 10.70 2.40
N THR A 123 -5.35 11.00 3.24
CA THR A 123 -4.14 11.75 2.90
C THR A 123 -3.01 10.76 2.58
N ARG A 124 -2.27 10.93 1.48
CA ARG A 124 -1.10 10.13 1.10
C ARG A 124 0.11 10.69 1.79
N ILE A 125 0.79 9.86 2.60
CA ILE A 125 1.95 10.29 3.39
C ILE A 125 3.24 9.87 2.70
N ALA A 126 3.41 8.58 2.45
CA ALA A 126 4.60 8.04 1.80
C ALA A 126 4.27 6.71 1.10
N VAL A 127 4.75 6.51 -0.12
CA VAL A 127 4.93 5.18 -0.68
C VAL A 127 6.32 4.70 -0.29
N THR A 128 6.45 3.48 0.25
CA THR A 128 7.70 3.02 0.87
C THR A 128 8.40 1.95 0.08
N VAL A 129 7.66 1.00 -0.43
CA VAL A 129 8.22 -0.11 -1.20
C VAL A 129 7.32 -0.47 -2.36
N ARG A 130 7.97 -0.99 -3.38
CA ARG A 130 7.34 -1.70 -4.47
C ARG A 130 7.66 -3.18 -4.33
N ASN A 131 6.63 -4.01 -4.37
CA ASN A 131 6.79 -5.44 -4.55
C ASN A 131 6.55 -5.78 -6.02
N PHE A 132 7.14 -6.86 -6.47
CA PHE A 132 6.84 -7.40 -7.79
C PHE A 132 6.08 -8.71 -7.66
N ASN A 133 5.27 -8.95 -8.67
CA ASN A 133 4.61 -10.23 -8.83
C ASN A 133 5.40 -11.07 -9.82
N VAL A 134 5.23 -12.36 -9.71
CA VAL A 134 5.82 -13.33 -10.59
C VAL A 134 4.74 -14.08 -11.34
N LEU A 135 4.97 -14.30 -12.62
CA LEU A 135 4.23 -15.25 -13.44
C LEU A 135 5.00 -16.57 -13.42
N VAL A 136 4.37 -17.59 -12.90
CA VAL A 136 4.94 -18.94 -12.78
C VAL A 136 4.11 -19.96 -13.55
N ARG A 137 4.75 -21.07 -13.94
CA ARG A 137 4.10 -22.18 -14.63
C ARG A 137 4.33 -23.51 -13.93
N ASN A 138 3.46 -24.46 -14.18
CA ASN A 138 3.69 -25.87 -13.86
C ASN A 138 4.87 -26.40 -14.69
N ASN A 139 5.62 -27.36 -14.13
CA ASN A 139 6.78 -27.94 -14.79
C ASN A 139 6.47 -28.67 -16.10
N ASN A 140 5.26 -29.19 -16.27
CA ASN A 140 4.82 -30.01 -17.38
C ASN A 140 4.01 -29.26 -18.45
N THR A 141 4.00 -27.91 -18.43
CA THR A 141 3.31 -27.13 -19.45
C THR A 141 4.02 -27.26 -20.83
N PRO A 142 3.28 -27.16 -21.93
CA PRO A 142 3.83 -27.24 -23.27
C PRO A 142 4.57 -25.98 -23.74
N PHE A 143 4.98 -25.12 -22.83
CA PHE A 143 5.73 -23.88 -23.08
C PHE A 143 6.74 -23.64 -21.96
N ASN A 144 7.86 -23.00 -22.29
CA ASN A 144 8.96 -22.73 -21.35
C ASN A 144 9.27 -21.25 -21.17
N SER A 145 8.72 -20.39 -22.00
CA SER A 145 8.92 -18.95 -21.98
C SER A 145 7.59 -18.18 -22.04
N LEU A 146 7.62 -16.90 -21.75
CA LEU A 146 6.46 -16.00 -21.90
C LEU A 146 5.98 -15.95 -23.36
N ALA A 147 6.90 -15.87 -24.32
CA ALA A 147 6.56 -15.85 -25.74
C ALA A 147 5.88 -17.15 -26.21
N GLU A 148 6.40 -18.30 -25.76
CA GLU A 148 5.78 -19.60 -26.06
C GLU A 148 4.42 -19.75 -25.38
N MET A 149 4.27 -19.28 -24.13
CA MET A 149 2.99 -19.27 -23.42
C MET A 149 1.93 -18.45 -24.17
N ILE A 150 2.30 -17.27 -24.63
CA ILE A 150 1.41 -16.41 -25.44
C ILE A 150 1.02 -17.09 -26.75
N ALA A 151 2.00 -17.65 -27.48
CA ALA A 151 1.74 -18.34 -28.72
C ALA A 151 0.84 -19.57 -28.54
N TRP A 152 1.10 -20.36 -27.49
CA TRP A 152 0.28 -21.53 -27.16
C TRP A 152 -1.16 -21.13 -26.76
N GLY A 153 -1.30 -20.09 -25.93
CA GLY A 153 -2.60 -19.61 -25.49
C GLY A 153 -3.46 -19.06 -26.63
N ARG A 154 -2.84 -18.39 -27.60
CA ARG A 154 -3.54 -17.95 -28.84
C ARG A 154 -4.00 -19.13 -29.70
N ALA A 155 -3.17 -20.17 -29.83
CA ALA A 155 -3.51 -21.39 -30.57
C ALA A 155 -4.54 -22.27 -29.83
N ASN A 156 -4.72 -22.10 -28.54
CA ASN A 156 -5.61 -22.89 -27.66
C ASN A 156 -6.53 -22.01 -26.80
N PRO A 157 -7.46 -21.25 -27.40
CA PRO A 157 -8.33 -20.33 -26.66
C PRO A 157 -9.10 -21.04 -25.54
N GLY A 158 -9.03 -20.51 -24.33
CA GLY A 158 -9.72 -21.04 -23.14
C GLY A 158 -9.09 -22.28 -22.51
N LYS A 159 -7.99 -22.84 -23.07
CA LYS A 159 -7.31 -23.98 -22.45
C LYS A 159 -6.19 -23.56 -21.48
N LEU A 160 -5.70 -22.32 -21.55
CA LEU A 160 -4.70 -21.79 -20.63
C LEU A 160 -5.39 -21.44 -19.32
N THR A 161 -5.24 -22.33 -18.32
CA THR A 161 -5.81 -22.12 -16.99
C THR A 161 -4.88 -21.35 -16.09
N TYR A 162 -5.41 -20.37 -15.36
CA TYR A 162 -4.63 -19.67 -14.33
C TYR A 162 -5.37 -19.60 -12.98
N GLY A 163 -4.58 -19.60 -11.90
CA GLY A 163 -5.07 -19.44 -10.56
C GLY A 163 -4.60 -18.15 -9.89
N SER A 164 -5.48 -17.54 -9.11
CA SER A 164 -5.11 -16.42 -8.25
C SER A 164 -5.95 -16.39 -6.96
N ASN A 165 -5.50 -15.61 -5.97
CA ASN A 165 -6.11 -15.48 -4.66
C ASN A 165 -7.35 -14.58 -4.67
N GLY A 166 -8.41 -15.00 -5.34
CA GLY A 166 -9.72 -14.37 -5.35
C GLY A 166 -10.05 -13.60 -6.61
N GLU A 167 -11.33 -13.64 -6.93
CA GLU A 167 -11.93 -12.88 -8.02
C GLU A 167 -11.93 -11.37 -7.69
N GLY A 168 -11.56 -10.52 -8.64
CA GLY A 168 -11.43 -9.08 -8.42
C GLY A 168 -10.20 -8.68 -7.60
N GLY A 169 -9.36 -9.63 -7.18
CA GLY A 169 -8.09 -9.36 -6.52
C GLY A 169 -7.01 -8.84 -7.48
N PHE A 170 -5.94 -8.28 -6.92
CA PHE A 170 -4.86 -7.70 -7.72
C PHE A 170 -4.25 -8.67 -8.74
N PRO A 171 -3.93 -9.95 -8.40
CA PRO A 171 -3.43 -10.90 -9.40
C PRO A 171 -4.46 -11.23 -10.49
N HIS A 172 -5.74 -11.37 -10.16
CA HIS A 172 -6.78 -11.58 -11.16
C HIS A 172 -6.81 -10.46 -12.19
N LEU A 173 -6.77 -9.20 -11.74
CA LEU A 173 -6.88 -8.04 -12.63
C LEU A 173 -5.70 -7.91 -13.60
N TRP A 174 -4.47 -8.17 -13.15
CA TRP A 174 -3.34 -8.09 -14.05
C TRP A 174 -3.27 -9.27 -15.03
N PHE A 175 -3.80 -10.46 -14.69
CA PHE A 175 -3.99 -11.53 -15.65
C PHE A 175 -5.00 -11.14 -16.75
N GLU A 176 -6.10 -10.51 -16.38
CA GLU A 176 -7.08 -10.01 -17.33
C GLU A 176 -6.52 -8.89 -18.22
N GLU A 177 -5.71 -7.99 -17.66
CA GLU A 177 -4.98 -6.99 -18.45
C GLU A 177 -4.00 -7.66 -19.43
N MET A 178 -3.23 -8.64 -18.97
CA MET A 178 -2.33 -9.42 -19.81
C MET A 178 -3.10 -10.15 -20.91
N ALA A 179 -4.24 -10.76 -20.58
CA ALA A 179 -5.13 -11.42 -21.55
C ALA A 179 -5.55 -10.47 -22.65
N LYS A 180 -5.98 -9.26 -22.28
CA LYS A 180 -6.41 -8.24 -23.23
C LYS A 180 -5.26 -7.77 -24.14
N LEU A 181 -4.09 -7.46 -23.57
CA LEU A 181 -2.92 -7.00 -24.33
C LEU A 181 -2.37 -8.09 -25.24
N ALA A 182 -2.37 -9.34 -24.80
CA ALA A 182 -1.85 -10.47 -25.56
C ALA A 182 -2.87 -11.09 -26.52
N GLY A 183 -4.14 -10.70 -26.49
CA GLY A 183 -5.22 -11.36 -27.24
C GLY A 183 -5.43 -12.82 -26.81
N LEU A 184 -5.36 -13.08 -25.49
CA LEU A 184 -5.52 -14.42 -24.91
C LEU A 184 -6.94 -14.59 -24.35
N LYS A 185 -7.38 -15.84 -24.30
CA LYS A 185 -8.54 -16.25 -23.53
C LYS A 185 -8.08 -17.26 -22.49
N PHE A 186 -7.94 -16.79 -21.24
CA PHE A 186 -7.66 -17.65 -20.10
C PHE A 186 -8.93 -18.30 -19.54
N THR A 187 -8.74 -19.39 -18.79
CA THR A 187 -9.74 -19.92 -17.87
C THR A 187 -9.28 -19.64 -16.44
N PHE A 188 -10.02 -18.80 -15.74
CA PHE A 188 -9.73 -18.42 -14.37
C PHE A 188 -10.22 -19.45 -13.37
N VAL A 189 -9.37 -19.79 -12.38
CA VAL A 189 -9.70 -20.63 -11.24
C VAL A 189 -9.49 -19.84 -9.95
N PRO A 190 -10.56 -19.48 -9.21
CA PRO A 190 -10.44 -18.70 -7.99
C PRO A 190 -10.01 -19.56 -6.81
N TYR A 191 -9.10 -19.05 -5.98
CA TYR A 191 -8.62 -19.66 -4.73
C TYR A 191 -8.79 -18.71 -3.54
N LYS A 192 -8.77 -19.27 -2.32
CA LYS A 192 -8.85 -18.46 -1.09
C LYS A 192 -7.50 -17.89 -0.64
N GLY A 193 -6.39 -18.35 -1.21
CA GLY A 193 -5.06 -17.88 -0.86
C GLY A 193 -3.95 -18.53 -1.69
N ALA A 194 -2.76 -17.93 -1.65
CA ALA A 194 -1.60 -18.30 -2.45
C ALA A 194 -1.12 -19.75 -2.23
N ALA A 195 -1.27 -20.30 -1.02
CA ALA A 195 -0.86 -21.67 -0.74
C ALA A 195 -1.66 -22.72 -1.55
N GLN A 196 -2.98 -22.51 -1.69
CA GLN A 196 -3.82 -23.37 -2.53
C GLN A 196 -3.48 -23.25 -4.01
N VAL A 197 -3.23 -22.02 -4.48
CA VAL A 197 -2.76 -21.75 -5.84
C VAL A 197 -1.47 -22.51 -6.13
N ALA A 198 -0.50 -22.45 -5.21
CA ALA A 198 0.78 -23.16 -5.37
C ALA A 198 0.59 -24.67 -5.41
N THR A 199 -0.24 -25.25 -4.55
CA THR A 199 -0.54 -26.69 -4.54
C THR A 199 -1.12 -27.17 -5.87
N ASP A 200 -2.11 -26.46 -6.40
CA ASP A 200 -2.79 -26.85 -7.63
C ASP A 200 -1.92 -26.55 -8.89
N LEU A 201 -1.06 -25.55 -8.83
CA LEU A 201 -0.06 -25.32 -9.86
C LEU A 201 0.95 -26.47 -9.90
N ILE A 202 1.49 -26.87 -8.75
CA ILE A 202 2.48 -27.95 -8.66
C ILE A 202 1.89 -29.28 -9.12
N SER A 203 0.63 -29.59 -8.76
CA SER A 203 -0.04 -30.81 -9.20
C SER A 203 -0.49 -30.80 -10.65
N GLY A 204 -0.46 -29.65 -11.33
CA GLY A 204 -0.86 -29.50 -12.74
C GLY A 204 -2.37 -29.31 -12.95
N GLN A 205 -3.15 -29.03 -11.90
CA GLN A 205 -4.57 -28.67 -12.03
C GLN A 205 -4.77 -27.33 -12.74
N ILE A 206 -3.82 -26.42 -12.58
CA ILE A 206 -3.70 -25.18 -13.34
C ILE A 206 -2.34 -25.08 -14.02
N MET A 207 -2.29 -24.39 -15.16
CA MET A 207 -1.08 -24.30 -15.98
C MET A 207 -0.16 -23.18 -15.53
N VAL A 208 -0.72 -22.04 -15.18
CA VAL A 208 0.03 -20.86 -14.73
C VAL A 208 -0.61 -20.24 -13.48
N ALA A 209 0.18 -19.49 -12.76
CA ALA A 209 -0.27 -18.72 -11.61
C ALA A 209 0.52 -17.44 -11.49
N GLY A 210 0.01 -16.51 -10.69
CA GLY A 210 0.73 -15.30 -10.37
C GLY A 210 0.34 -14.75 -9.01
N ASP A 211 1.36 -14.31 -8.28
CA ASP A 211 1.21 -13.66 -6.99
C ASP A 211 2.47 -12.85 -6.65
N GLY A 212 2.47 -12.17 -5.50
CA GLY A 212 3.67 -11.55 -4.95
C GLY A 212 4.82 -12.54 -4.85
N VAL A 213 6.02 -12.10 -5.19
CA VAL A 213 7.21 -12.97 -5.25
C VAL A 213 7.46 -13.74 -3.96
N SER A 214 7.24 -13.11 -2.79
CA SER A 214 7.45 -13.74 -1.48
C SER A 214 6.61 -15.01 -1.27
N ALA A 215 5.43 -15.08 -1.88
CA ALA A 215 4.55 -16.24 -1.81
C ALA A 215 5.03 -17.41 -2.69
N MET A 216 5.77 -17.14 -3.76
CA MET A 216 6.13 -18.12 -4.79
C MET A 216 7.60 -18.53 -4.75
N VAL A 217 8.51 -17.68 -4.24
CA VAL A 217 9.96 -17.93 -4.20
C VAL A 217 10.35 -19.27 -3.56
N PRO A 218 9.78 -19.72 -2.43
CA PRO A 218 10.15 -21.01 -1.86
C PRO A 218 9.95 -22.19 -2.84
N TYR A 219 8.87 -22.17 -3.61
CA TYR A 219 8.56 -23.21 -4.58
C TYR A 219 9.41 -23.11 -5.84
N ILE A 220 9.73 -21.88 -6.28
CA ILE A 220 10.65 -21.62 -7.41
C ILE A 220 12.05 -22.16 -7.07
N ASN A 221 12.58 -21.81 -5.89
CA ASN A 221 13.91 -22.25 -5.44
C ASN A 221 14.02 -23.78 -5.29
N ASN A 222 12.91 -24.43 -4.91
CA ASN A 222 12.83 -25.90 -4.81
C ASN A 222 12.49 -26.58 -6.15
N ASN A 223 12.51 -25.85 -7.28
CA ASN A 223 12.16 -26.36 -8.61
C ASN A 223 10.77 -27.01 -8.71
N GLN A 224 9.84 -26.69 -7.84
CA GLN A 224 8.47 -27.22 -7.85
C GLN A 224 7.58 -26.49 -8.88
N MET A 225 7.96 -25.30 -9.30
CA MET A 225 7.37 -24.51 -10.39
C MET A 225 8.48 -23.74 -11.11
N LYS A 226 8.19 -23.22 -12.29
CA LYS A 226 9.14 -22.43 -13.08
C LYS A 226 8.68 -20.99 -13.21
N LEU A 227 9.62 -20.08 -13.01
CA LEU A 227 9.43 -18.66 -13.23
C LEU A 227 9.40 -18.40 -14.75
N VAL A 228 8.39 -17.67 -15.20
CA VAL A 228 8.17 -17.30 -16.62
C VAL A 228 8.53 -15.85 -16.87
N ALA A 229 8.04 -14.95 -15.99
CA ALA A 229 8.28 -13.52 -16.10
C ALA A 229 8.06 -12.83 -14.74
N VAL A 230 8.59 -11.63 -14.62
CA VAL A 230 8.22 -10.68 -13.55
C VAL A 230 7.30 -9.61 -14.11
N THR A 231 6.46 -9.02 -13.24
CA THR A 231 5.41 -8.09 -13.70
C THR A 231 5.86 -6.62 -13.71
N ASN A 232 7.11 -6.35 -13.34
CA ASN A 232 7.68 -5.00 -13.34
C ASN A 232 7.89 -4.45 -14.75
N GLU A 233 8.04 -3.14 -14.84
CA GLU A 233 8.42 -2.45 -16.09
C GLU A 233 9.85 -2.79 -16.53
N SER A 234 10.75 -3.09 -15.57
CA SER A 234 12.13 -3.49 -15.80
C SER A 234 12.48 -4.74 -15.00
N ARG A 235 13.49 -5.47 -15.43
CA ARG A 235 13.98 -6.66 -14.75
C ARG A 235 14.40 -6.34 -13.32
N VAL A 236 14.25 -7.30 -12.43
CA VAL A 236 14.56 -7.17 -11.01
C VAL A 236 15.90 -7.84 -10.71
N SER A 237 16.68 -7.25 -9.79
CA SER A 237 18.00 -7.76 -9.44
C SER A 237 17.97 -9.18 -8.83
N GLN A 238 16.86 -9.55 -8.22
CA GLN A 238 16.67 -10.90 -7.65
C GLN A 238 16.57 -11.98 -8.74
N PHE A 239 16.10 -11.63 -9.94
CA PHE A 239 15.96 -12.52 -11.10
C PHE A 239 16.44 -11.83 -12.38
N PRO A 240 17.74 -11.55 -12.52
CA PRO A 240 18.26 -10.69 -13.60
C PRO A 240 18.06 -11.30 -15.00
N ASP A 241 18.01 -12.61 -15.09
CA ASP A 241 17.82 -13.34 -16.35
C ASP A 241 16.34 -13.54 -16.72
N THR A 242 15.42 -13.25 -15.80
CA THR A 242 13.99 -13.40 -16.04
C THR A 242 13.44 -12.18 -16.76
N PRO A 243 12.76 -12.36 -17.91
CA PRO A 243 12.16 -11.24 -18.64
C PRO A 243 11.01 -10.62 -17.84
N THR A 244 10.68 -9.37 -18.17
CA THR A 244 9.45 -8.76 -17.72
C THR A 244 8.29 -9.10 -18.66
N VAL A 245 7.06 -9.03 -18.16
CA VAL A 245 5.88 -9.11 -19.04
C VAL A 245 5.87 -7.95 -20.03
N ALA A 246 6.37 -6.77 -19.62
CA ALA A 246 6.47 -5.58 -20.45
C ALA A 246 7.37 -5.75 -21.70
N GLU A 247 8.41 -6.62 -21.62
CA GLU A 247 9.27 -6.92 -22.77
C GLU A 247 8.49 -7.59 -23.93
N ALA A 248 7.47 -8.38 -23.62
CA ALA A 248 6.60 -9.02 -24.60
C ALA A 248 5.31 -8.24 -24.87
N LEU A 249 4.83 -7.48 -23.89
CA LEU A 249 3.57 -6.73 -23.93
C LEU A 249 3.83 -5.29 -23.49
N PRO A 250 4.28 -4.40 -24.39
CA PRO A 250 4.55 -3.01 -24.07
C PRO A 250 3.35 -2.31 -23.41
N GLY A 251 3.60 -1.54 -22.34
CA GLY A 251 2.58 -0.87 -21.56
C GLY A 251 2.01 -1.70 -20.40
N PHE A 252 2.37 -2.98 -20.30
CA PHE A 252 2.02 -3.76 -19.11
C PHE A 252 2.93 -3.39 -17.92
N ALA A 253 2.33 -3.21 -16.75
CA ALA A 253 3.04 -3.15 -15.47
C ALA A 253 2.08 -3.51 -14.33
N ALA A 254 2.45 -4.46 -13.49
CA ALA A 254 1.61 -4.88 -12.36
C ALA A 254 2.45 -4.95 -11.09
N ASN A 255 2.89 -3.78 -10.63
CA ASN A 255 3.61 -3.63 -9.37
C ASN A 255 2.62 -3.46 -8.22
N GLY A 256 2.92 -4.09 -7.10
CA GLY A 256 2.25 -3.77 -5.86
C GLY A 256 3.05 -2.70 -5.10
N GLU A 257 2.40 -1.72 -4.55
CA GLU A 257 3.02 -0.74 -3.67
C GLU A 257 2.43 -0.83 -2.26
N PHE A 258 3.30 -0.57 -1.29
CA PHE A 258 2.93 -0.34 0.10
C PHE A 258 3.29 1.07 0.50
N GLY A 259 2.45 1.69 1.31
CA GLY A 259 2.68 3.04 1.75
C GLY A 259 1.94 3.37 3.04
N TYR A 260 2.11 4.60 3.47
CA TYR A 260 1.43 5.14 4.63
C TYR A 260 0.42 6.20 4.20
N VAL A 261 -0.76 6.10 4.78
CA VAL A 261 -1.87 7.03 4.59
C VAL A 261 -2.36 7.53 5.95
N GLY A 262 -3.00 8.67 5.94
CA GLY A 262 -3.69 9.19 7.13
C GLY A 262 -5.12 9.60 6.78
N PRO A 263 -5.91 10.07 7.76
CA PRO A 263 -7.22 10.64 7.49
C PRO A 263 -7.10 11.88 6.60
N ALA A 264 -8.19 12.25 5.94
CA ALA A 264 -8.23 13.47 5.13
C ALA A 264 -7.93 14.72 5.96
N LYS A 265 -7.43 15.76 5.31
CA LYS A 265 -7.18 17.08 5.92
C LYS A 265 -6.09 17.11 6.99
N MET A 266 -5.15 16.20 6.98
CA MET A 266 -3.93 16.32 7.80
C MET A 266 -3.19 17.61 7.46
N GLN A 267 -2.56 18.21 8.46
CA GLN A 267 -1.73 19.39 8.24
C GLN A 267 -0.52 19.03 7.35
N PRO A 268 -0.21 19.82 6.30
CA PRO A 268 0.88 19.51 5.38
C PRO A 268 2.24 19.35 6.08
N GLU A 269 2.48 20.08 7.16
CA GLU A 269 3.71 19.97 7.94
C GLU A 269 3.82 18.60 8.63
N HIS A 270 2.74 18.10 9.25
CA HIS A 270 2.72 16.75 9.84
C HIS A 270 2.97 15.67 8.78
N VAL A 271 2.38 15.83 7.59
CA VAL A 271 2.61 14.91 6.47
C VAL A 271 4.10 14.89 6.08
N ARG A 272 4.76 16.05 5.97
CA ARG A 272 6.19 16.14 5.62
C ARG A 272 7.09 15.53 6.69
N ILE A 273 6.81 15.79 7.97
CA ILE A 273 7.56 15.21 9.10
C ILE A 273 7.47 13.69 9.08
N LEU A 274 6.25 13.14 8.92
CA LEU A 274 6.03 11.71 8.82
C LEU A 274 6.68 11.10 7.57
N ASN A 275 6.51 11.74 6.41
CA ASN A 275 7.14 11.31 5.16
C ASN A 275 8.66 11.22 5.30
N LYS A 276 9.29 12.27 5.88
CA LYS A 276 10.73 12.27 6.11
C LYS A 276 11.15 11.10 7.00
N ALA A 277 10.50 10.90 8.15
CA ALA A 277 10.83 9.82 9.08
C ALA A 277 10.66 8.42 8.44
N ILE A 278 9.63 8.23 7.62
CA ILE A 278 9.39 7.00 6.88
C ILE A 278 10.46 6.78 5.80
N ASN A 279 10.81 7.83 5.03
CA ASN A 279 11.83 7.75 3.99
C ASN A 279 13.23 7.51 4.57
N ASP A 280 13.59 8.18 5.66
CA ASP A 280 14.86 7.94 6.36
C ASP A 280 14.93 6.50 6.86
N ALA A 281 13.83 5.96 7.41
CA ALA A 281 13.76 4.58 7.88
C ALA A 281 13.96 3.59 6.75
N ILE A 282 13.21 3.71 5.64
CA ILE A 282 13.29 2.76 4.52
C ILE A 282 14.65 2.79 3.83
N MET A 283 15.33 3.93 3.83
CA MET A 283 16.66 4.08 3.22
C MET A 283 17.82 3.74 4.14
N SER A 284 17.56 3.38 5.41
CA SER A 284 18.64 2.95 6.30
C SER A 284 19.33 1.68 5.78
N PRO A 285 20.67 1.55 5.91
CA PRO A 285 21.41 0.39 5.40
C PRO A 285 20.89 -0.96 5.92
N GLU A 286 20.49 -1.00 7.19
CA GLU A 286 19.90 -2.19 7.81
C GLU A 286 18.63 -2.66 7.08
N ILE A 287 17.73 -1.73 6.81
CA ILE A 287 16.45 -2.02 6.13
C ILE A 287 16.71 -2.41 4.67
N GLN A 288 17.57 -1.64 3.97
CA GLN A 288 17.92 -1.91 2.57
C GLN A 288 18.48 -3.33 2.38
N ALA A 289 19.28 -3.83 3.31
CA ALA A 289 19.83 -5.18 3.24
C ALA A 289 18.77 -6.28 3.38
N ARG A 290 17.61 -5.99 4.01
CA ARG A 290 16.52 -6.96 4.25
C ARG A 290 15.46 -7.00 3.15
N LEU A 291 15.28 -5.91 2.41
CA LEU A 291 14.22 -5.79 1.41
C LEU A 291 14.29 -6.83 0.29
N PRO A 292 15.46 -7.12 -0.31
CA PRO A 292 15.54 -8.12 -1.37
C PRO A 292 15.04 -9.51 -0.93
N GLY A 293 15.36 -9.92 0.31
CA GLY A 293 14.87 -11.20 0.86
C GLY A 293 13.34 -11.27 1.01
N LEU A 294 12.68 -10.12 1.03
CA LEU A 294 11.21 -9.99 1.07
C LEU A 294 10.60 -9.75 -0.33
N GLY A 295 11.42 -9.68 -1.38
CA GLY A 295 10.96 -9.35 -2.73
C GLY A 295 10.51 -7.90 -2.89
N LEU A 296 11.13 -7.00 -2.14
CA LEU A 296 10.74 -5.59 -2.05
C LEU A 296 11.88 -4.69 -2.53
N THR A 297 11.50 -3.59 -3.15
CA THR A 297 12.39 -2.50 -3.54
C THR A 297 11.94 -1.22 -2.86
N ALA A 298 12.87 -0.51 -2.22
CA ALA A 298 12.56 0.76 -1.54
C ALA A 298 12.17 1.85 -2.52
N ILE A 299 11.25 2.69 -2.05
CA ILE A 299 10.87 3.97 -2.66
C ILE A 299 10.96 5.01 -1.55
N ALA A 300 11.75 6.07 -1.78
CA ALA A 300 11.84 7.20 -0.87
C ALA A 300 11.59 8.48 -1.68
N GLN A 301 10.38 8.95 -1.65
CA GLN A 301 9.90 10.07 -2.47
C GLN A 301 9.01 11.00 -1.63
N PRO A 302 8.84 12.26 -2.04
CA PRO A 302 7.93 13.18 -1.36
C PRO A 302 6.47 12.74 -1.47
N PRO A 303 5.56 13.28 -0.62
CA PRO A 303 4.15 12.89 -0.60
C PRO A 303 3.44 13.08 -1.95
N GLU A 304 3.84 14.08 -2.72
CA GLU A 304 3.29 14.40 -4.03
C GLU A 304 3.52 13.27 -5.04
N PHE A 305 4.63 12.55 -4.93
CA PHE A 305 4.90 11.37 -5.74
C PHE A 305 3.87 10.26 -5.43
N PHE A 306 3.55 10.04 -4.15
CA PHE A 306 2.53 9.06 -3.79
C PHE A 306 1.13 9.42 -4.34
N GLU A 307 0.78 10.71 -4.31
CA GLU A 307 -0.48 11.19 -4.91
C GLU A 307 -0.50 10.93 -6.43
N GLN A 308 0.60 11.14 -7.15
CA GLN A 308 0.70 10.84 -8.58
C GLN A 308 0.54 9.34 -8.87
N VAL A 309 1.27 8.49 -8.13
CA VAL A 309 1.17 7.02 -8.24
C VAL A 309 -0.27 6.59 -7.94
N PHE A 310 -0.86 7.10 -6.86
CA PHE A 310 -2.23 6.78 -6.48
C PHE A 310 -3.23 7.10 -7.61
N ARG A 311 -3.21 8.32 -8.16
CA ARG A 311 -4.14 8.73 -9.23
C ARG A 311 -3.99 7.85 -10.47
N SER A 312 -2.76 7.65 -10.92
CA SER A 312 -2.46 6.82 -12.09
C SER A 312 -2.96 5.38 -11.91
N GLN A 313 -2.66 4.75 -10.77
CA GLN A 313 -3.07 3.38 -10.50
C GLN A 313 -4.59 3.26 -10.27
N TYR A 314 -5.20 4.22 -9.57
CA TYR A 314 -6.64 4.24 -9.35
C TYR A 314 -7.42 4.29 -10.67
N GLU A 315 -7.05 5.20 -11.59
CA GLU A 315 -7.66 5.29 -12.91
C GLU A 315 -7.42 4.04 -13.76
N ARG A 316 -6.17 3.54 -13.75
CA ARG A 316 -5.78 2.35 -14.50
C ARG A 316 -6.61 1.13 -14.08
N PHE A 317 -6.68 0.81 -12.79
CA PHE A 317 -7.44 -0.34 -12.31
C PHE A 317 -8.95 -0.15 -12.50
N GLY A 318 -9.47 1.08 -12.36
CA GLY A 318 -10.84 1.40 -12.73
C GLY A 318 -11.16 1.08 -14.19
N ASN A 319 -10.24 1.40 -15.11
CA ASN A 319 -10.38 1.09 -16.53
C ASN A 319 -10.28 -0.41 -16.83
N ILE A 320 -9.36 -1.14 -16.18
CA ILE A 320 -9.25 -2.58 -16.30
C ILE A 320 -10.55 -3.25 -15.86
N ILE A 321 -11.03 -2.93 -14.65
CA ILE A 321 -12.25 -3.50 -14.05
C ILE A 321 -13.47 -3.28 -14.94
N LYS A 322 -13.63 -2.06 -15.49
CA LYS A 322 -14.68 -1.76 -16.48
C LYS A 322 -14.52 -2.58 -17.76
N SER A 323 -13.29 -2.73 -18.26
CA SER A 323 -13.04 -3.38 -19.55
C SER A 323 -13.27 -4.90 -19.51
N ILE A 324 -13.17 -5.53 -18.35
CA ILE A 324 -13.49 -6.96 -18.14
C ILE A 324 -14.95 -7.19 -17.75
N GLY A 325 -15.76 -6.14 -17.62
CA GLY A 325 -17.17 -6.23 -17.24
C GLY A 325 -17.39 -6.68 -15.79
N TYR A 326 -16.38 -6.52 -14.93
CA TYR A 326 -16.49 -6.92 -13.51
C TYR A 326 -17.57 -6.08 -12.80
N GLN A 327 -18.48 -6.75 -12.12
CA GLN A 327 -19.51 -6.11 -11.31
C GLN A 327 -19.08 -6.07 -9.85
N PRO A 328 -19.03 -4.87 -9.23
CA PRO A 328 -18.73 -4.75 -7.79
C PRO A 328 -19.67 -5.59 -6.93
N LYS A 329 -19.11 -6.26 -5.94
CA LYS A 329 -19.84 -7.15 -5.01
C LYS A 329 -19.90 -6.57 -3.60
#